data_5d65b63552860b6070d203e3c13918a0
#
_entry.id   5d65b63552860b6070d203e3c13918a0
#
_cell.length_a   1.000
_cell.length_b   1.000
_cell.length_c   1.000
_cell.angle_alpha   90.00
_cell.angle_beta   90.00
_cell.angle_gamma   90.00
#
_symmetry.space_group_name_H-M   'P 1'
#
loop_
_entity.id
_entity.type
_entity.pdbx_description
1 polymer ?
#
loop_
_entity_poly.entity_id
_entity_poly.type
_entity_poly.pdbx_seq_one_letter_code
_entity_poly.pdbx_strand_id
1 'polypeptide(L)'
;MKKTQQKEIENVTNITGVRQIELWRRDDLQHPRLDEVAEEVPVALVYNGISHVVMMASPKDLEYFALGFSLSEGIIESPRDIFGMDVVPSCNGLEVQIELSSRRFMGLKERRRALAGRTGCGVCGVEQLNDIGKPVQPLPFTQTFDLNKLDDALRHLNDFQPVGQLTGCTHAAAWMLPSGELVGGHEDVGRHVALDKLLGRRSQELSLIHI
;
A
#
# COMPACT_ATOMS: atom_id res chain seq x y z
N MET A 1 -27.71 8.32 40.38
CA MET A 1 -26.59 8.85 39.60
C MET A 1 -25.78 7.70 38.97
N LYS A 2 -26.37 6.88 38.07
CA LYS A 2 -25.66 5.78 37.33
C LYS A 2 -26.15 5.62 35.89
N LYS A 3 -26.67 6.66 35.25
CA LYS A 3 -27.21 6.62 33.88
C LYS A 3 -26.51 7.57 32.88
N THR A 4 -25.45 8.27 33.30
CA THR A 4 -24.80 9.30 32.45
C THR A 4 -23.43 8.85 31.87
N GLN A 5 -22.91 7.70 32.30
CA GLN A 5 -21.60 7.20 31.83
C GLN A 5 -21.66 6.18 30.67
N GLN A 6 -22.86 5.84 30.20
CA GLN A 6 -23.03 4.84 29.14
C GLN A 6 -23.24 5.43 27.73
N LYS A 7 -23.18 6.76 27.59
CA LYS A 7 -23.47 7.46 26.32
C LYS A 7 -22.26 8.03 25.60
N GLU A 8 -21.02 7.86 26.12
CA GLU A 8 -19.79 8.33 25.47
C GLU A 8 -19.00 7.22 24.76
N ILE A 9 -19.49 5.97 24.75
CA ILE A 9 -18.79 4.84 24.12
C ILE A 9 -19.23 4.61 22.66
N GLU A 10 -20.17 5.38 22.12
CA GLU A 10 -20.76 5.13 20.80
C GLU A 10 -20.16 5.94 19.64
N ASN A 11 -19.03 6.61 19.80
CA ASN A 11 -18.27 7.19 18.66
C ASN A 11 -16.96 6.42 18.43
N VAL A 12 -17.04 5.10 18.30
CA VAL A 12 -15.97 4.34 17.68
C VAL A 12 -15.97 4.72 16.20
N THR A 13 -15.06 5.57 15.79
CA THR A 13 -14.77 5.84 14.39
C THR A 13 -14.38 4.51 13.76
N ASN A 14 -15.28 3.92 13.00
CA ASN A 14 -15.08 2.63 12.33
C ASN A 14 -14.18 2.85 11.11
N ILE A 15 -12.93 3.24 11.36
CA ILE A 15 -11.93 3.46 10.32
C ILE A 15 -11.31 2.10 9.99
N THR A 16 -11.47 1.66 8.76
CA THR A 16 -10.84 0.44 8.26
C THR A 16 -9.32 0.50 8.44
N GLY A 17 -8.76 -0.54 9.05
CA GLY A 17 -7.32 -0.60 9.34
C GLY A 17 -6.94 -0.13 10.75
N VAL A 18 -7.94 0.13 11.60
CA VAL A 18 -7.74 0.45 13.03
C VAL A 18 -8.45 -0.59 13.88
N ARG A 19 -7.76 -1.08 14.89
CA ARG A 19 -8.32 -1.97 15.91
C ARG A 19 -8.19 -1.34 17.28
N GLN A 20 -9.26 -1.41 18.06
CA GLN A 20 -9.25 -1.03 19.46
C GLN A 20 -8.75 -2.22 20.31
N ILE A 21 -7.80 -1.97 21.21
CA ILE A 21 -7.26 -2.95 22.15
C ILE A 21 -7.28 -2.41 23.56
N GLU A 22 -7.32 -3.32 24.54
CA GLU A 22 -7.08 -2.98 25.94
C GLU A 22 -5.58 -2.96 26.21
N LEU A 23 -5.10 -1.87 26.77
CA LEU A 23 -3.69 -1.64 27.10
C LEU A 23 -3.52 -1.51 28.63
N TRP A 24 -2.59 -2.27 29.19
CA TRP A 24 -2.14 -2.14 30.59
C TRP A 24 -0.81 -1.40 30.63
N ARG A 25 -0.77 -0.30 31.37
CA ARG A 25 0.46 0.43 31.59
C ARG A 25 1.18 -0.15 32.82
N ARG A 26 2.53 -0.13 32.80
CA ARG A 26 3.36 -0.66 33.87
C ARG A 26 3.12 0.04 35.22
N ASP A 27 2.75 1.31 35.17
CA ASP A 27 2.44 2.17 36.33
C ASP A 27 0.97 2.06 36.78
N ASP A 28 0.09 1.43 36.00
CA ASP A 28 -1.30 1.21 36.33
C ASP A 28 -1.82 -0.11 35.70
N LEU A 29 -1.57 -1.21 36.41
CA LEU A 29 -2.00 -2.55 36.01
C LEU A 29 -3.43 -2.89 36.45
N GLN A 30 -4.09 -2.01 37.16
CA GLN A 30 -5.46 -2.27 37.65
C GLN A 30 -6.54 -1.67 36.75
N HIS A 31 -6.19 -0.65 35.95
CA HIS A 31 -7.13 0.05 35.11
C HIS A 31 -6.68 0.01 33.64
N PRO A 32 -7.17 -0.98 32.87
CA PRO A 32 -6.88 -1.03 31.44
C PRO A 32 -7.48 0.21 30.75
N ARG A 33 -6.76 0.70 29.73
CA ARG A 33 -7.22 1.79 28.88
C ARG A 33 -7.43 1.24 27.48
N LEU A 34 -8.43 1.78 26.78
CA LEU A 34 -8.60 1.51 25.37
C LEU A 34 -7.56 2.33 24.58
N ASP A 35 -6.92 1.69 23.64
CA ASP A 35 -5.97 2.31 22.71
C ASP A 35 -6.25 1.83 21.29
N GLU A 36 -5.81 2.60 20.31
CA GLU A 36 -6.03 2.33 18.90
C GLU A 36 -4.72 1.91 18.25
N VAL A 37 -4.73 0.77 17.57
CA VAL A 37 -3.57 0.23 16.87
C VAL A 37 -3.88 0.05 15.40
N ALA A 38 -2.88 0.30 14.55
CA ALA A 38 -2.99 0.03 13.13
C ALA A 38 -3.07 -1.49 12.89
N GLU A 39 -3.97 -1.91 12.02
CA GLU A 39 -4.04 -3.29 11.57
C GLU A 39 -3.04 -3.53 10.45
N GLU A 40 -2.29 -4.61 10.59
CA GLU A 40 -1.39 -5.12 9.58
C GLU A 40 -1.70 -6.60 9.36
N VAL A 41 -1.96 -6.99 8.11
CA VAL A 41 -2.33 -8.35 7.75
C VAL A 41 -1.45 -8.87 6.61
N PRO A 42 -1.21 -10.21 6.55
CA PRO A 42 -0.57 -10.80 5.38
C PRO A 42 -1.49 -10.67 4.15
N VAL A 43 -0.95 -10.15 3.07
CA VAL A 43 -1.65 -9.99 1.79
C VAL A 43 -0.86 -10.73 0.72
N ALA A 44 -1.48 -11.74 0.12
CA ALA A 44 -0.91 -12.49 -0.98
C ALA A 44 -1.37 -11.89 -2.32
N LEU A 45 -0.42 -11.60 -3.22
CA LEU A 45 -0.73 -11.26 -4.61
C LEU A 45 -0.71 -12.52 -5.46
N VAL A 46 -1.85 -12.87 -6.03
CA VAL A 46 -2.08 -14.11 -6.77
C VAL A 46 -2.42 -13.79 -8.22
N TYR A 47 -1.52 -14.12 -9.14
CA TYR A 47 -1.68 -13.84 -10.57
C TYR A 47 -2.13 -15.10 -11.31
N ASN A 48 -3.32 -15.06 -11.93
CA ASN A 48 -3.93 -16.18 -12.66
C ASN A 48 -3.85 -17.51 -11.86
N GLY A 49 -4.18 -17.46 -10.57
CA GLY A 49 -4.17 -18.60 -9.66
C GLY A 49 -2.78 -19.01 -9.12
N ILE A 50 -1.72 -18.26 -9.41
CA ILE A 50 -0.38 -18.54 -8.90
C ILE A 50 0.04 -17.44 -7.90
N SER A 51 0.23 -17.82 -6.63
CA SER A 51 0.75 -16.90 -5.61
C SER A 51 2.15 -16.43 -5.98
N HIS A 52 2.39 -15.13 -5.96
CA HIS A 52 3.67 -14.51 -6.35
C HIS A 52 4.46 -14.04 -5.13
N VAL A 53 3.83 -13.26 -4.28
CA VAL A 53 4.45 -12.66 -3.09
C VAL A 53 3.40 -12.52 -1.98
N VAL A 54 3.86 -12.57 -0.74
CA VAL A 54 3.07 -12.20 0.44
C VAL A 54 3.75 -11.01 1.10
N MET A 55 2.99 -9.96 1.35
CA MET A 55 3.48 -8.75 2.02
C MET A 55 2.56 -8.39 3.18
N MET A 56 3.15 -7.78 4.21
CA MET A 56 2.38 -7.20 5.30
C MET A 56 1.87 -5.84 4.87
N ALA A 57 0.57 -5.59 5.03
CA ALA A 57 -0.09 -4.36 4.62
C ALA A 57 -1.31 -4.03 5.49
N SER A 58 -1.71 -2.78 5.53
CA SER A 58 -3.03 -2.40 6.06
C SER A 58 -4.13 -2.97 5.16
N PRO A 59 -5.23 -3.52 5.72
CA PRO A 59 -6.31 -4.18 4.97
C PRO A 59 -7.23 -3.20 4.22
N LYS A 60 -6.66 -2.18 3.60
CA LYS A 60 -7.35 -1.10 2.90
C LYS A 60 -6.67 -0.81 1.56
N ASP A 61 -7.45 -0.45 0.55
CA ASP A 61 -6.95 -0.04 -0.78
C ASP A 61 -6.03 -1.09 -1.43
N LEU A 62 -6.36 -2.38 -1.26
CA LEU A 62 -5.50 -3.50 -1.68
C LEU A 62 -5.46 -3.67 -3.19
N GLU A 63 -6.50 -3.26 -3.91
CA GLU A 63 -6.52 -3.24 -5.37
C GLU A 63 -5.51 -2.20 -5.89
N TYR A 64 -5.43 -1.03 -5.28
CA TYR A 64 -4.41 -0.04 -5.61
C TYR A 64 -3.01 -0.54 -5.29
N PHE A 65 -2.83 -1.20 -4.14
CA PHE A 65 -1.57 -1.85 -3.81
C PHE A 65 -1.15 -2.85 -4.89
N ALA A 66 -2.04 -3.78 -5.25
CA ALA A 66 -1.75 -4.81 -6.24
C ALA A 66 -1.45 -4.24 -7.63
N LEU A 67 -2.18 -3.20 -8.05
CA LEU A 67 -1.95 -2.51 -9.31
C LEU A 67 -0.59 -1.78 -9.31
N GLY A 68 -0.28 -1.03 -8.25
CA GLY A 68 0.97 -0.29 -8.12
C GLY A 68 2.17 -1.21 -8.05
N PHE A 69 2.11 -2.25 -7.24
CA PHE A 69 3.14 -3.29 -7.17
C PHE A 69 3.36 -3.95 -8.53
N SER A 70 2.28 -4.28 -9.25
CA SER A 70 2.40 -4.90 -10.57
C SER A 70 3.11 -4.00 -11.59
N LEU A 71 2.93 -2.68 -11.49
CA LEU A 71 3.61 -1.69 -12.32
C LEU A 71 5.07 -1.50 -11.89
N SER A 72 5.33 -1.30 -10.60
CA SER A 72 6.68 -1.04 -10.07
C SER A 72 7.63 -2.22 -10.29
N GLU A 73 7.12 -3.45 -10.14
CA GLU A 73 7.86 -4.68 -10.45
C GLU A 73 7.92 -5.01 -11.95
N GLY A 74 7.25 -4.23 -12.81
CA GLY A 74 7.21 -4.44 -14.25
C GLY A 74 6.54 -5.77 -14.65
N ILE A 75 5.61 -6.25 -13.83
CA ILE A 75 4.76 -7.40 -14.14
C ILE A 75 3.79 -7.02 -15.27
N ILE A 76 3.31 -5.78 -15.22
CA ILE A 76 2.48 -5.16 -16.24
C ILE A 76 3.13 -3.87 -16.75
N GLU A 77 2.74 -3.41 -17.93
CA GLU A 77 3.16 -2.13 -18.51
C GLU A 77 2.08 -1.06 -18.37
N SER A 78 0.84 -1.49 -18.22
CA SER A 78 -0.31 -0.60 -18.05
C SER A 78 -1.44 -1.28 -17.27
N PRO A 79 -2.36 -0.52 -16.66
CA PRO A 79 -3.55 -1.08 -16.02
C PRO A 79 -4.39 -1.97 -16.94
N ARG A 80 -4.33 -1.77 -18.26
CA ARG A 80 -5.07 -2.57 -19.28
C ARG A 80 -4.57 -4.01 -19.39
N ASP A 81 -3.42 -4.33 -18.84
CA ASP A 81 -2.90 -5.70 -18.78
C ASP A 81 -3.62 -6.57 -17.73
N ILE A 82 -4.40 -5.93 -16.83
CA ILE A 82 -5.23 -6.59 -15.82
C ILE A 82 -6.68 -6.62 -16.32
N PHE A 83 -7.26 -7.82 -16.36
CA PHE A 83 -8.63 -8.06 -16.81
C PHE A 83 -9.64 -8.14 -15.66
N GLY A 84 -9.18 -8.53 -14.48
CA GLY A 84 -9.97 -8.63 -13.27
C GLY A 84 -9.09 -8.59 -12.03
N MET A 85 -9.68 -8.11 -10.92
CA MET A 85 -9.01 -8.07 -9.63
C MET A 85 -10.06 -8.17 -8.52
N ASP A 86 -9.87 -9.12 -7.61
CA ASP A 86 -10.75 -9.37 -6.48
C ASP A 86 -9.94 -9.56 -5.20
N VAL A 87 -10.41 -8.97 -4.11
CA VAL A 87 -9.87 -9.19 -2.78
C VAL A 87 -10.70 -10.22 -2.06
N VAL A 88 -10.09 -11.35 -1.70
CA VAL A 88 -10.77 -12.45 -1.05
C VAL A 88 -10.12 -12.81 0.30
N PRO A 89 -10.92 -13.17 1.31
CA PRO A 89 -10.39 -13.68 2.57
C PRO A 89 -9.68 -15.02 2.37
N SER A 90 -8.57 -15.22 3.10
CA SER A 90 -7.84 -16.48 3.17
C SER A 90 -7.68 -16.89 4.64
N CYS A 91 -7.28 -18.14 4.91
CA CYS A 91 -7.18 -18.68 6.28
C CYS A 91 -6.25 -17.83 7.18
N ASN A 92 -5.22 -17.20 6.61
CA ASN A 92 -4.19 -16.49 7.37
C ASN A 92 -3.98 -15.04 6.89
N GLY A 93 -4.95 -14.44 6.22
CA GLY A 93 -4.83 -13.08 5.71
C GLY A 93 -5.79 -12.80 4.56
N LEU A 94 -5.33 -12.00 3.60
CA LEU A 94 -6.10 -11.63 2.41
C LEU A 94 -5.35 -12.07 1.15
N GLU A 95 -6.09 -12.36 0.09
CA GLU A 95 -5.54 -12.59 -1.24
C GLU A 95 -6.09 -11.55 -2.19
N VAL A 96 -5.22 -10.93 -2.98
CA VAL A 96 -5.63 -10.16 -4.15
C VAL A 96 -5.44 -11.06 -5.36
N GLN A 97 -6.56 -11.53 -5.90
CA GLN A 97 -6.59 -12.38 -7.09
C GLN A 97 -6.61 -11.50 -8.33
N ILE A 98 -5.61 -11.63 -9.18
CA ILE A 98 -5.36 -10.74 -10.31
C ILE A 98 -5.38 -11.57 -11.60
N GLU A 99 -6.23 -11.21 -12.54
CA GLU A 99 -6.28 -11.81 -13.87
C GLU A 99 -5.44 -10.99 -14.85
N LEU A 100 -4.30 -11.52 -15.25
CA LEU A 100 -3.41 -10.92 -16.24
C LEU A 100 -3.73 -11.39 -17.65
N SER A 101 -3.40 -10.54 -18.64
CA SER A 101 -3.31 -10.96 -20.02
C SER A 101 -2.32 -12.15 -20.18
N SER A 102 -2.62 -13.07 -21.09
CA SER A 102 -1.81 -14.27 -21.30
C SER A 102 -0.34 -13.95 -21.56
N ARG A 103 -0.07 -12.86 -22.30
CA ARG A 103 1.30 -12.40 -22.59
C ARG A 103 2.05 -12.04 -21.30
N ARG A 104 1.44 -11.27 -20.40
CA ARG A 104 2.04 -10.84 -19.13
C ARG A 104 2.26 -12.01 -18.20
N PHE A 105 1.27 -12.88 -18.11
CA PHE A 105 1.37 -14.07 -17.28
C PHE A 105 2.49 -15.03 -17.73
N MET A 106 2.69 -15.20 -19.03
CA MET A 106 3.82 -15.99 -19.54
C MET A 106 5.16 -15.37 -19.15
N GLY A 107 5.33 -14.06 -19.31
CA GLY A 107 6.52 -13.35 -18.86
C GLY A 107 6.79 -13.50 -17.36
N LEU A 108 5.74 -13.45 -16.52
CA LEU A 108 5.86 -13.68 -15.08
C LEU A 108 6.31 -15.12 -14.76
N LYS A 109 5.75 -16.12 -15.46
CA LYS A 109 6.19 -17.53 -15.33
C LYS A 109 7.64 -17.73 -15.70
N GLU A 110 8.12 -17.11 -16.76
CA GLU A 110 9.52 -17.21 -17.20
C GLU A 110 10.45 -16.61 -16.15
N ARG A 111 10.14 -15.42 -15.61
CA ARG A 111 10.89 -14.83 -14.50
C ARG A 111 10.93 -15.76 -13.29
N ARG A 112 9.79 -16.34 -12.88
CA ARG A 112 9.74 -17.29 -11.75
C ARG A 112 10.55 -18.56 -11.98
N ARG A 113 10.61 -19.09 -13.20
CA ARG A 113 11.46 -20.25 -13.53
C ARG A 113 12.94 -19.92 -13.42
N ALA A 114 13.32 -18.73 -13.84
CA ALA A 114 14.69 -18.24 -13.65
C ALA A 114 15.04 -18.12 -12.16
N LEU A 115 14.04 -17.80 -11.28
CA LEU A 115 14.14 -17.72 -9.83
C LEU A 115 14.27 -19.11 -9.16
N ALA A 116 13.44 -20.04 -9.55
CA ALA A 116 13.33 -21.36 -8.90
C ALA A 116 14.60 -22.22 -9.03
N GLY A 117 15.49 -21.90 -9.95
CA GLY A 117 16.80 -22.57 -10.08
C GLY A 117 17.88 -22.09 -9.10
N ARG A 118 17.57 -21.14 -8.22
CA ARG A 118 18.55 -20.51 -7.33
C ARG A 118 18.03 -20.44 -5.91
N THR A 119 18.51 -21.35 -5.06
CA THR A 119 18.28 -21.31 -3.62
C THR A 119 19.18 -20.26 -2.99
N GLY A 120 18.61 -19.16 -2.50
CA GLY A 120 19.36 -18.16 -1.77
C GLY A 120 18.45 -17.14 -1.11
N CYS A 121 18.54 -17.07 0.20
CA CYS A 121 18.28 -15.97 1.10
C CYS A 121 17.35 -14.83 0.61
N GLY A 122 16.11 -14.81 1.11
CA GLY A 122 15.04 -13.82 1.04
C GLY A 122 15.39 -12.33 1.16
N VAL A 123 16.18 -11.83 0.25
CA VAL A 123 16.23 -10.40 -0.04
C VAL A 123 15.13 -10.13 -1.06
N CYS A 124 14.16 -9.34 -0.65
CA CYS A 124 12.97 -9.00 -1.42
C CYS A 124 13.27 -8.75 -2.91
N GLY A 125 12.91 -9.69 -3.78
CA GLY A 125 12.68 -9.47 -5.20
C GLY A 125 13.88 -9.20 -6.12
N VAL A 126 15.08 -8.94 -5.61
CA VAL A 126 16.26 -8.64 -6.44
C VAL A 126 17.21 -9.84 -6.45
N GLU A 127 17.33 -10.51 -7.59
CA GLU A 127 18.08 -11.76 -7.71
C GLU A 127 19.56 -11.62 -8.01
N GLN A 128 19.94 -10.51 -8.61
CA GLN A 128 21.34 -10.22 -8.94
C GLN A 128 21.67 -8.78 -8.57
N LEU A 129 22.89 -8.56 -8.06
CA LEU A 129 23.41 -7.19 -7.89
C LEU A 129 23.31 -6.37 -9.18
N ASN A 130 23.38 -7.04 -10.34
CA ASN A 130 23.19 -6.42 -11.65
C ASN A 130 21.76 -5.93 -11.91
N ASP A 131 20.76 -6.47 -11.22
CA ASP A 131 19.36 -6.02 -11.35
C ASP A 131 19.09 -4.76 -10.51
N ILE A 132 19.93 -4.48 -9.51
CA ILE A 132 19.87 -3.25 -8.70
C ILE A 132 20.27 -2.04 -9.55
N GLY A 133 21.14 -2.22 -10.52
CA GLY A 133 21.72 -1.18 -11.35
C GLY A 133 21.11 -1.06 -12.75
N LYS A 134 19.79 -1.39 -12.94
CA LYS A 134 19.17 -1.17 -14.25
C LYS A 134 19.33 0.31 -14.65
N PRO A 135 19.89 0.60 -15.82
CA PRO A 135 20.02 1.97 -16.28
C PRO A 135 18.63 2.60 -16.39
N VAL A 136 18.38 3.60 -15.57
CA VAL A 136 17.16 4.38 -15.64
C VAL A 136 17.24 5.27 -16.88
N GLN A 137 16.23 5.23 -17.73
CA GLN A 137 16.13 6.17 -18.86
C GLN A 137 15.95 7.58 -18.29
N PRO A 138 16.80 8.52 -18.67
CA PRO A 138 16.65 9.90 -18.21
C PRO A 138 15.33 10.48 -18.73
N LEU A 139 14.53 11.03 -17.83
CA LEU A 139 13.32 11.75 -18.21
C LEU A 139 13.69 13.17 -18.66
N PRO A 140 12.99 13.71 -19.68
CA PRO A 140 13.18 15.10 -20.06
C PRO A 140 12.78 16.02 -18.90
N PHE A 141 13.58 17.03 -18.63
CA PHE A 141 13.26 18.05 -17.63
C PHE A 141 12.18 18.97 -18.18
N THR A 142 10.93 18.67 -17.86
CA THR A 142 9.76 19.38 -18.44
C THR A 142 9.07 20.34 -17.46
N GLN A 143 9.37 20.22 -16.16
CA GLN A 143 8.68 20.98 -15.13
C GLN A 143 9.66 21.48 -14.07
N THR A 144 9.39 22.65 -13.54
CA THR A 144 10.03 23.19 -12.34
C THR A 144 8.99 23.26 -11.22
N PHE A 145 9.43 23.06 -9.99
CA PHE A 145 8.59 23.26 -8.81
C PHE A 145 9.34 24.10 -7.79
N ASP A 146 8.58 24.89 -7.03
CA ASP A 146 9.10 25.74 -5.98
C ASP A 146 9.29 24.91 -4.71
N LEU A 147 10.53 24.78 -4.25
CA LEU A 147 10.86 24.06 -3.01
C LEU A 147 10.20 24.67 -1.77
N ASN A 148 9.88 25.98 -1.77
CA ASN A 148 9.17 26.60 -0.66
C ASN A 148 7.74 26.03 -0.49
N LYS A 149 7.17 25.43 -1.53
CA LYS A 149 5.88 24.76 -1.48
C LYS A 149 5.94 23.39 -0.81
N LEU A 150 7.12 22.79 -0.70
CA LEU A 150 7.28 21.46 -0.11
C LEU A 150 6.92 21.45 1.36
N ASP A 151 7.31 22.46 2.13
CA ASP A 151 6.99 22.54 3.56
C ASP A 151 5.47 22.62 3.81
N ASP A 152 4.75 23.35 2.98
CA ASP A 152 3.30 23.43 3.05
C ASP A 152 2.65 22.08 2.65
N ALA A 153 3.14 21.46 1.59
CA ALA A 153 2.66 20.15 1.16
C ALA A 153 2.89 19.08 2.26
N LEU A 154 4.05 19.09 2.92
CA LEU A 154 4.36 18.15 4.00
C LEU A 154 3.43 18.32 5.21
N ARG A 155 3.01 19.56 5.53
CA ARG A 155 2.01 19.78 6.60
C ARG A 155 0.66 19.16 6.27
N HIS A 156 0.25 19.17 4.99
CA HIS A 156 -1.00 18.56 4.52
C HIS A 156 -0.91 17.05 4.27
N LEU A 157 0.30 16.47 4.31
CA LEU A 157 0.47 15.02 4.14
C LEU A 157 -0.31 14.23 5.18
N ASN A 158 -0.43 14.77 6.40
CA ASN A 158 -1.18 14.14 7.48
C ASN A 158 -2.69 14.00 7.19
N ASP A 159 -3.25 14.81 6.28
CA ASP A 159 -4.66 14.72 5.86
C ASP A 159 -4.96 13.39 5.14
N PHE A 160 -3.93 12.75 4.60
CA PHE A 160 -4.01 11.44 3.95
C PHE A 160 -3.71 10.25 4.88
N GLN A 161 -3.56 10.51 6.19
CA GLN A 161 -3.20 9.51 7.19
C GLN A 161 -4.26 9.34 8.30
N PRO A 162 -5.52 9.03 8.00
CA PRO A 162 -6.54 8.86 9.04
C PRO A 162 -6.19 7.77 10.06
N VAL A 163 -5.58 6.65 9.65
CA VAL A 163 -5.06 5.62 10.58
C VAL A 163 -3.85 6.16 11.34
N GLY A 164 -2.94 6.84 10.66
CA GLY A 164 -1.75 7.44 11.27
C GLY A 164 -2.07 8.50 12.31
N GLN A 165 -3.11 9.31 12.09
CA GLN A 165 -3.57 10.30 13.06
C GLN A 165 -4.05 9.68 14.39
N LEU A 166 -4.64 8.48 14.32
CA LEU A 166 -5.12 7.76 15.49
C LEU A 166 -4.02 6.94 16.17
N THR A 167 -3.15 6.32 15.38
CA THR A 167 -2.25 5.27 15.88
C THR A 167 -0.76 5.69 15.90
N GLY A 168 -0.40 6.71 15.13
CA GLY A 168 0.99 7.12 14.95
C GLY A 168 1.89 6.12 14.22
N CYS A 169 1.31 5.06 13.60
CA CYS A 169 2.05 3.88 13.13
C CYS A 169 2.08 3.71 11.61
N THR A 170 1.67 4.72 10.82
CA THR A 170 1.65 4.60 9.35
C THR A 170 2.65 5.53 8.68
N HIS A 171 3.05 5.13 7.48
CA HIS A 171 3.73 5.97 6.51
C HIS A 171 2.72 6.46 5.47
N ALA A 172 3.03 7.57 4.80
CA ALA A 172 2.23 8.05 3.68
C ALA A 172 3.07 8.33 2.45
N ALA A 173 2.43 8.19 1.30
CA ALA A 173 2.91 8.69 0.03
C ALA A 173 1.83 9.59 -0.57
N ALA A 174 2.22 10.75 -1.10
CA ALA A 174 1.30 11.68 -1.74
C ALA A 174 1.87 12.22 -3.06
N TRP A 175 0.97 12.59 -3.96
CA TRP A 175 1.32 13.17 -5.26
C TRP A 175 1.19 14.68 -5.20
N MET A 176 2.31 15.38 -5.33
CA MET A 176 2.38 16.84 -5.35
C MET A 176 2.47 17.38 -6.78
N LEU A 177 1.63 18.33 -7.11
CA LEU A 177 1.74 19.10 -8.34
C LEU A 177 2.85 20.17 -8.23
N PRO A 178 3.33 20.72 -9.36
CA PRO A 178 4.29 21.83 -9.35
C PRO A 178 3.81 23.06 -8.57
N SER A 179 2.49 23.23 -8.42
CA SER A 179 1.87 24.28 -7.59
C SER A 179 2.08 24.09 -6.08
N GLY A 180 2.51 22.90 -5.63
CA GLY A 180 2.57 22.51 -4.23
C GLY A 180 1.29 21.84 -3.71
N GLU A 181 0.24 21.75 -4.53
CA GLU A 181 -1.00 21.08 -4.20
C GLU A 181 -0.82 19.56 -4.14
N LEU A 182 -1.35 18.91 -3.10
CA LEU A 182 -1.44 17.47 -3.01
C LEU A 182 -2.76 16.99 -3.62
N VAL A 183 -2.68 16.22 -4.70
CA VAL A 183 -3.84 15.73 -5.47
C VAL A 183 -4.18 14.27 -5.20
N GLY A 184 -3.59 13.66 -4.20
CA GLY A 184 -3.88 12.32 -3.74
C GLY A 184 -2.80 11.81 -2.81
N GLY A 185 -3.17 10.90 -1.93
CA GLY A 185 -2.26 10.26 -0.99
C GLY A 185 -2.84 8.95 -0.47
N HIS A 186 -1.97 8.06 -0.06
CA HIS A 186 -2.30 6.80 0.59
C HIS A 186 -1.36 6.55 1.75
N GLU A 187 -1.91 5.93 2.78
CA GLU A 187 -1.14 5.48 3.93
C GLU A 187 -1.06 3.95 3.98
N ASP A 188 -0.02 3.47 4.63
CA ASP A 188 0.13 2.07 5.02
C ASP A 188 1.14 1.97 6.18
N VAL A 189 1.12 0.85 6.92
CA VAL A 189 2.17 0.51 7.90
C VAL A 189 3.53 0.30 7.22
N GLY A 190 3.53 -0.15 5.95
CA GLY A 190 4.70 -0.30 5.10
C GLY A 190 4.90 0.88 4.14
N ARG A 191 6.04 1.58 4.21
CA ARG A 191 6.32 2.73 3.32
C ARG A 191 6.29 2.37 1.83
N HIS A 192 6.73 1.17 1.45
CA HIS A 192 6.70 0.70 0.06
C HIS A 192 5.26 0.44 -0.41
N VAL A 193 4.44 -0.16 0.47
CA VAL A 193 3.03 -0.41 0.18
C VAL A 193 2.25 0.90 0.05
N ALA A 194 2.52 1.90 0.88
CA ALA A 194 1.92 3.24 0.76
C ALA A 194 2.23 3.88 -0.61
N LEU A 195 3.48 3.74 -1.10
CA LEU A 195 3.87 4.22 -2.42
C LEU A 195 3.19 3.43 -3.54
N ASP A 196 3.15 2.10 -3.44
CA ASP A 196 2.48 1.27 -4.44
C ASP A 196 0.98 1.59 -4.51
N LYS A 197 0.29 1.78 -3.38
CA LYS A 197 -1.11 2.23 -3.34
C LYS A 197 -1.29 3.53 -4.11
N LEU A 198 -0.41 4.52 -3.86
CA LEU A 198 -0.45 5.80 -4.59
C LEU A 198 -0.25 5.62 -6.08
N LEU A 199 0.76 4.85 -6.49
CA LEU A 199 1.06 4.61 -7.92
C LEU A 199 -0.07 3.87 -8.61
N GLY A 200 -0.66 2.87 -7.96
CA GLY A 200 -1.80 2.13 -8.47
C GLY A 200 -3.01 3.03 -8.72
N ARG A 201 -3.38 3.84 -7.73
CA ARG A 201 -4.47 4.80 -7.87
C ARG A 201 -4.21 5.80 -9.00
N ARG A 202 -3.02 6.43 -9.02
CA ARG A 202 -2.68 7.42 -10.05
C ARG A 202 -2.68 6.81 -11.46
N SER A 203 -2.18 5.60 -11.62
CA SER A 203 -2.18 4.92 -12.92
C SER A 203 -3.59 4.61 -13.41
N GLN A 204 -4.51 4.27 -12.52
CA GLN A 204 -5.92 4.04 -12.85
C GLN A 204 -6.62 5.34 -13.27
N GLU A 205 -6.43 6.42 -12.51
CA GLU A 205 -6.99 7.74 -12.83
C GLU A 205 -6.49 8.24 -14.20
N LEU A 206 -5.19 8.14 -14.47
CA LEU A 206 -4.60 8.56 -15.75
C LEU A 206 -5.06 7.69 -16.91
N SER A 207 -5.30 6.39 -16.69
CA SER A 207 -5.83 5.47 -17.70
C SER A 207 -7.26 5.85 -18.13
N LEU A 208 -8.06 6.39 -17.22
CA LEU A 208 -9.43 6.84 -17.50
C LEU A 208 -9.47 8.16 -18.30
N ILE A 209 -8.48 9.02 -18.15
CA ILE A 209 -8.42 10.31 -18.86
C ILE A 209 -8.11 10.11 -20.36
N HIS A 210 -7.51 8.99 -20.75
CA HIS A 210 -7.12 8.69 -22.12
C HIS A 210 -8.16 7.85 -22.89
N ILE A 211 -9.33 7.64 -22.31
CA ILE A 211 -10.50 7.04 -22.99
C ILE A 211 -11.38 8.12 -23.58
#